data_fefad6cdbdcc167598fe652a54a47f6c
#
_entry.id   fefad6cdbdcc167598fe652a54a47f6c
#
_cell.length_a   1.000
_cell.length_b   1.000
_cell.length_c   1.000
_cell.angle_alpha   90.00
_cell.angle_beta   90.00
_cell.angle_gamma   90.00
#
_symmetry.space_group_name_H-M   'P 1'
#
loop_
_entity.id
_entity.type
_entity.pdbx_description
1 polymer ?
#
loop_
_entity_poly.entity_id
_entity_poly.type
_entity_poly.pdbx_seq_one_letter_code
_entity_poly.pdbx_strand_id
1 'polypeptide(L)'
;MKRNPRKRTVMLIGAIACLIIVFACVGLFKDRIAYSNIFRTFSDKIDFVVNANKLKIPEDALSFSIYDMDNKNYIFYEGGGQLPTIASLAKLFAIDYALTVVKLDDVFEANEETLKLVPAGSSLAHLKPGTYTARQIMQAMLVPSGNDAAYVLAYNIGKKYLGKGHSAKDYVKHFVKNLSSHLVHEGYRKTELYDPSGFSMQASTNLDDINKVTLKLLDYEFVKECIGKSTFTIHTKQGNFTWKNTNEFLDTTSLFYNEHIKGVKTGTMGSSYNLIALYEDNGKNYLITCLASHSNKDRYKAVQAAINTIINKR
;
A
#
# COMPACT_ATOMS: atom_id res chain seq x y z
N MET A 1 -38.60 -22.24 -21.48
CA MET A 1 -38.42 -21.26 -22.60
C MET A 1 -36.97 -20.73 -22.60
N LYS A 2 -36.13 -21.20 -23.51
CA LYS A 2 -34.75 -20.73 -23.65
C LYS A 2 -34.77 -19.34 -24.30
N ARG A 3 -34.39 -18.30 -23.57
CA ARG A 3 -34.27 -16.91 -24.09
C ARG A 3 -33.10 -16.83 -25.08
N ASN A 4 -33.39 -16.38 -26.28
CA ASN A 4 -32.46 -16.29 -27.43
C ASN A 4 -31.28 -15.33 -27.11
N PRO A 5 -30.01 -15.79 -27.12
CA PRO A 5 -28.84 -14.98 -26.75
C PRO A 5 -28.64 -13.78 -27.69
N ARG A 6 -29.03 -13.89 -28.99
CA ARG A 6 -28.95 -12.77 -29.96
C ARG A 6 -29.83 -11.58 -29.59
N LYS A 7 -31.00 -11.79 -28.96
CA LYS A 7 -31.85 -10.68 -28.51
C LYS A 7 -31.24 -9.92 -27.30
N ARG A 8 -30.51 -10.61 -26.44
CA ARG A 8 -29.78 -9.96 -25.32
C ARG A 8 -28.63 -9.09 -25.79
N THR A 9 -27.89 -9.55 -26.80
CA THR A 9 -26.76 -8.81 -27.36
C THR A 9 -27.26 -7.55 -28.11
N VAL A 10 -28.34 -7.64 -28.88
CA VAL A 10 -28.94 -6.48 -29.55
C VAL A 10 -29.54 -5.46 -28.57
N MET A 11 -30.19 -5.92 -27.49
CA MET A 11 -30.66 -5.03 -26.44
C MET A 11 -29.52 -4.34 -25.68
N LEU A 12 -28.42 -5.03 -25.44
CA LEU A 12 -27.24 -4.46 -24.78
C LEU A 12 -26.56 -3.39 -25.66
N ILE A 13 -26.43 -3.68 -26.96
CA ILE A 13 -25.88 -2.72 -27.95
C ILE A 13 -26.81 -1.50 -28.09
N GLY A 14 -28.12 -1.70 -28.13
CA GLY A 14 -29.10 -0.60 -28.15
C GLY A 14 -29.06 0.26 -26.89
N ALA A 15 -28.93 -0.34 -25.70
CA ALA A 15 -28.80 0.39 -24.43
C ALA A 15 -27.48 1.19 -24.35
N ILE A 16 -26.39 0.63 -24.88
CA ILE A 16 -25.09 1.33 -24.96
C ILE A 16 -25.15 2.49 -25.94
N ALA A 17 -25.79 2.32 -27.10
CA ALA A 17 -25.97 3.40 -28.08
C ALA A 17 -26.86 4.54 -27.55
N CYS A 18 -27.94 4.22 -26.84
CA CYS A 18 -28.77 5.25 -26.16
C CYS A 18 -27.99 5.99 -25.04
N LEU A 19 -27.17 5.30 -24.26
CA LEU A 19 -26.29 5.93 -23.26
C LEU A 19 -25.29 6.88 -23.92
N ILE A 20 -24.69 6.50 -25.04
CA ILE A 20 -23.74 7.34 -25.78
C ILE A 20 -24.44 8.59 -26.33
N ILE A 21 -25.68 8.47 -26.84
CA ILE A 21 -26.46 9.59 -27.36
C ILE A 21 -26.86 10.55 -26.21
N VAL A 22 -27.31 10.02 -25.07
CA VAL A 22 -27.65 10.84 -23.88
C VAL A 22 -26.41 11.58 -23.37
N PHE A 23 -25.27 10.92 -23.34
CA PHE A 23 -24.01 11.56 -22.96
C PHE A 23 -23.51 12.58 -23.97
N ALA A 24 -23.71 12.36 -25.27
CA ALA A 24 -23.39 13.34 -26.31
C ALA A 24 -24.28 14.59 -26.23
N CYS A 25 -25.57 14.45 -25.87
CA CYS A 25 -26.49 15.56 -25.68
C CYS A 25 -26.21 16.36 -24.40
N VAL A 26 -25.76 15.73 -23.32
CA VAL A 26 -25.36 16.42 -22.08
C VAL A 26 -23.99 17.12 -22.24
N GLY A 27 -23.14 16.68 -23.18
CA GLY A 27 -21.81 17.23 -23.48
C GLY A 27 -21.80 18.61 -24.13
N LEU A 28 -22.94 19.15 -24.47
CA LEU A 28 -23.06 20.53 -24.97
C LEU A 28 -23.04 21.60 -23.86
N PHE A 29 -23.10 21.18 -22.59
CA PHE A 29 -23.10 22.10 -21.45
C PHE A 29 -22.10 21.67 -20.37
N LYS A 30 -20.94 22.37 -20.34
CA LYS A 30 -19.93 22.51 -19.26
C LYS A 30 -18.94 21.37 -19.02
N ASP A 31 -17.67 21.80 -19.08
CA ASP A 31 -16.41 21.22 -18.59
C ASP A 31 -15.85 19.98 -19.28
N ARG A 32 -15.10 20.21 -20.36
CA ARG A 32 -14.28 19.21 -21.07
C ARG A 32 -13.36 18.36 -20.17
N ILE A 33 -12.95 18.87 -19.00
CA ILE A 33 -12.03 18.20 -18.08
C ILE A 33 -12.75 17.11 -17.27
N ALA A 34 -13.94 17.37 -16.76
CA ALA A 34 -14.73 16.38 -16.02
C ALA A 34 -15.19 15.24 -16.93
N TYR A 35 -15.49 15.54 -18.18
CA TYR A 35 -15.93 14.55 -19.18
C TYR A 35 -14.82 13.59 -19.61
N SER A 36 -13.60 14.09 -19.79
CA SER A 36 -12.45 13.23 -20.12
C SER A 36 -12.15 12.20 -19.03
N ASN A 37 -12.30 12.60 -17.77
CA ASN A 37 -12.07 11.72 -16.63
C ASN A 37 -13.17 10.67 -16.45
N ILE A 38 -14.44 11.02 -16.66
CA ILE A 38 -15.56 10.05 -16.58
C ILE A 38 -15.49 9.05 -17.74
N PHE A 39 -15.19 9.50 -18.94
CA PHE A 39 -15.08 8.63 -20.13
C PHE A 39 -13.87 7.70 -20.02
N ARG A 40 -12.76 8.20 -19.50
CA ARG A 40 -11.56 7.42 -19.21
C ARG A 40 -11.84 6.35 -18.15
N THR A 41 -12.48 6.72 -17.02
CA THR A 41 -12.86 5.76 -15.96
C THR A 41 -13.84 4.69 -16.49
N PHE A 42 -14.72 5.02 -17.44
CA PHE A 42 -15.68 4.09 -18.04
C PHE A 42 -14.98 3.16 -19.06
N SER A 43 -14.09 3.70 -19.87
CA SER A 43 -13.24 2.93 -20.79
C SER A 43 -12.35 1.95 -20.02
N ASP A 44 -11.69 2.42 -18.97
CA ASP A 44 -10.84 1.61 -18.08
C ASP A 44 -11.62 0.48 -17.41
N LYS A 45 -12.90 0.73 -17.01
CA LYS A 45 -13.78 -0.32 -16.47
C LYS A 45 -14.22 -1.34 -17.52
N ILE A 46 -14.44 -0.93 -18.78
CA ILE A 46 -14.79 -1.85 -19.87
C ILE A 46 -13.58 -2.70 -20.27
N ASP A 47 -12.41 -2.09 -20.40
CA ASP A 47 -11.16 -2.81 -20.67
C ASP A 47 -10.82 -3.78 -19.53
N PHE A 48 -11.09 -3.40 -18.31
CA PHE A 48 -11.01 -4.25 -17.13
C PHE A 48 -11.90 -5.49 -17.24
N VAL A 49 -13.20 -5.31 -17.52
CA VAL A 49 -14.18 -6.44 -17.62
C VAL A 49 -13.83 -7.39 -18.80
N VAL A 50 -13.34 -6.85 -19.89
CA VAL A 50 -12.94 -7.64 -21.08
C VAL A 50 -11.64 -8.41 -20.85
N ASN A 51 -10.70 -7.85 -20.06
CA ASN A 51 -9.39 -8.44 -19.82
C ASN A 51 -9.34 -9.31 -18.55
N ALA A 52 -10.23 -9.10 -17.55
CA ALA A 52 -10.31 -9.88 -16.32
C ALA A 52 -10.49 -11.39 -16.57
N ASN A 53 -11.22 -11.76 -17.60
CA ASN A 53 -11.45 -13.16 -17.97
C ASN A 53 -10.22 -13.90 -18.54
N LYS A 54 -9.08 -13.22 -18.73
CA LYS A 54 -7.85 -13.79 -19.30
C LYS A 54 -6.74 -14.04 -18.27
N LEU A 55 -6.87 -13.52 -17.06
CA LEU A 55 -5.89 -13.68 -15.99
C LEU A 55 -6.36 -14.78 -15.03
N LYS A 56 -5.71 -15.96 -15.07
CA LYS A 56 -5.83 -16.96 -14.00
C LYS A 56 -4.88 -16.56 -12.88
N ILE A 57 -5.37 -15.85 -11.88
CA ILE A 57 -4.65 -15.61 -10.63
C ILE A 57 -5.00 -16.74 -9.67
N PRO A 58 -4.04 -17.26 -8.89
CA PRO A 58 -4.32 -18.30 -7.90
C PRO A 58 -5.40 -17.84 -6.93
N GLU A 59 -6.32 -18.72 -6.57
CA GLU A 59 -7.42 -18.49 -5.63
C GLU A 59 -6.95 -18.22 -4.17
N ASP A 60 -5.67 -17.96 -3.98
CA ASP A 60 -4.99 -17.95 -2.69
C ASP A 60 -4.95 -16.56 -2.00
N ALA A 61 -5.65 -15.57 -2.54
CA ALA A 61 -5.77 -14.24 -1.95
C ALA A 61 -7.22 -13.74 -1.96
N LEU A 62 -7.65 -13.06 -0.88
CA LEU A 62 -9.01 -12.50 -0.81
C LEU A 62 -9.16 -11.22 -1.65
N SER A 63 -8.07 -10.49 -1.89
CA SER A 63 -8.06 -9.33 -2.77
C SER A 63 -6.74 -9.23 -3.51
N PHE A 64 -6.83 -8.95 -4.82
CA PHE A 64 -5.67 -8.88 -5.68
C PHE A 64 -5.83 -7.82 -6.77
N SER A 65 -4.77 -7.06 -7.04
CA SER A 65 -4.77 -6.11 -8.14
C SER A 65 -3.42 -6.04 -8.85
N ILE A 66 -3.48 -5.70 -10.14
CA ILE A 66 -2.32 -5.31 -10.95
C ILE A 66 -2.65 -3.94 -11.53
N TYR A 67 -1.89 -2.94 -11.14
CA TYR A 67 -2.01 -1.57 -11.62
C TYR A 67 -0.86 -1.25 -12.56
N ASP A 68 -1.18 -0.89 -13.80
CA ASP A 68 -0.23 -0.38 -14.79
C ASP A 68 0.03 1.10 -14.45
N MET A 69 1.24 1.40 -13.98
CA MET A 69 1.61 2.73 -13.50
C MET A 69 1.81 3.72 -14.67
N ASP A 70 2.22 3.23 -15.83
CA ASP A 70 2.46 4.07 -17.00
C ASP A 70 1.14 4.51 -17.64
N ASN A 71 0.18 3.59 -17.77
CA ASN A 71 -1.16 3.86 -18.30
C ASN A 71 -2.16 4.32 -17.21
N LYS A 72 -1.77 4.27 -15.93
CA LYS A 72 -2.58 4.68 -14.77
C LYS A 72 -3.93 3.98 -14.68
N ASN A 73 -3.96 2.67 -14.95
CA ASN A 73 -5.17 1.86 -14.90
C ASN A 73 -4.92 0.49 -14.27
N TYR A 74 -5.99 -0.15 -13.79
CA TYR A 74 -5.94 -1.54 -13.38
C TYR A 74 -6.06 -2.46 -14.59
N ILE A 75 -5.10 -3.36 -14.76
CA ILE A 75 -5.18 -4.46 -15.72
C ILE A 75 -5.75 -5.73 -15.11
N PHE A 76 -5.82 -5.78 -13.78
CA PHE A 76 -6.54 -6.79 -13.01
C PHE A 76 -6.97 -6.21 -11.66
N TYR A 77 -8.19 -6.53 -11.21
CA TYR A 77 -8.71 -6.09 -9.91
C TYR A 77 -9.80 -7.07 -9.42
N GLU A 78 -9.58 -7.69 -8.28
CA GLU A 78 -10.52 -8.62 -7.66
C GLU A 78 -10.54 -8.43 -6.14
N GLY A 79 -11.74 -8.46 -5.52
CA GLY A 79 -11.89 -8.39 -4.08
C GLY A 79 -11.71 -6.99 -3.48
N GLY A 80 -12.40 -5.95 -3.98
CA GLY A 80 -12.29 -4.55 -3.48
C GLY A 80 -12.97 -4.25 -2.15
N GLY A 81 -13.43 -5.26 -1.39
CA GLY A 81 -14.03 -5.09 -0.08
C GLY A 81 -13.03 -4.63 0.99
N GLN A 82 -13.54 -4.12 2.12
CA GLN A 82 -12.72 -3.83 3.29
C GLN A 82 -12.23 -5.13 3.91
N LEU A 83 -10.92 -5.26 4.09
CA LEU A 83 -10.27 -6.43 4.66
C LEU A 83 -9.66 -6.09 6.03
N PRO A 84 -9.87 -6.94 7.04
CA PRO A 84 -9.19 -6.81 8.33
C PRO A 84 -7.73 -7.25 8.24
N THR A 85 -6.99 -7.02 9.34
CA THR A 85 -5.62 -7.52 9.53
C THR A 85 -4.63 -7.11 8.44
N ILE A 86 -4.64 -5.80 8.10
CA ILE A 86 -3.69 -5.24 7.12
C ILE A 86 -2.24 -5.33 7.59
N ALA A 87 -2.03 -5.57 8.89
CA ALA A 87 -0.73 -5.73 9.51
C ALA A 87 0.20 -4.53 9.18
N SER A 88 1.47 -4.79 8.98
CA SER A 88 2.49 -3.75 8.75
C SER A 88 2.30 -2.90 7.49
N LEU A 89 1.29 -3.16 6.65
CA LEU A 89 0.92 -2.22 5.59
C LEU A 89 0.36 -0.90 6.15
N ALA A 90 -0.16 -0.91 7.39
CA ALA A 90 -0.57 0.29 8.13
C ALA A 90 0.53 1.36 8.20
N LYS A 91 1.80 0.95 8.21
CA LYS A 91 2.95 1.85 8.26
C LYS A 91 3.04 2.77 7.05
N LEU A 92 2.50 2.37 5.90
CA LEU A 92 2.45 3.23 4.72
C LEU A 92 1.57 4.46 4.98
N PHE A 93 0.40 4.28 5.59
CA PHE A 93 -0.48 5.39 5.96
C PHE A 93 0.11 6.26 7.09
N ALA A 94 0.80 5.64 8.06
CA ALA A 94 1.49 6.38 9.12
C ALA A 94 2.61 7.26 8.57
N ILE A 95 3.37 6.78 7.57
CA ILE A 95 4.40 7.54 6.87
C ILE A 95 3.77 8.64 6.01
N ASP A 96 2.68 8.34 5.28
CA ASP A 96 1.97 9.33 4.48
C ASP A 96 1.50 10.52 5.34
N TYR A 97 0.88 10.24 6.49
CA TYR A 97 0.52 11.29 7.44
C TYR A 97 1.76 12.04 7.96
N ALA A 98 2.81 11.33 8.36
CA ALA A 98 4.02 11.94 8.90
C ALA A 98 4.64 12.93 7.90
N LEU A 99 4.69 12.58 6.61
CA LEU A 99 5.25 13.44 5.55
C LEU A 99 4.47 14.75 5.34
N THR A 100 3.23 14.85 5.82
CA THR A 100 2.48 16.12 5.80
C THR A 100 2.82 17.05 6.96
N VAL A 101 3.46 16.54 8.02
CA VAL A 101 3.63 17.28 9.29
C VAL A 101 5.07 17.42 9.78
N VAL A 102 6.01 16.67 9.16
CA VAL A 102 7.44 16.74 9.50
C VAL A 102 8.32 16.81 8.25
N LYS A 103 9.51 17.37 8.43
CA LYS A 103 10.59 17.33 7.43
C LYS A 103 11.42 16.06 7.64
N LEU A 104 12.03 15.55 6.58
CA LEU A 104 12.85 14.33 6.65
C LEU A 104 14.06 14.45 7.61
N ASP A 105 14.56 15.67 7.82
CA ASP A 105 15.70 15.95 8.70
C ASP A 105 15.28 16.36 10.12
N ASP A 106 13.96 16.42 10.43
CA ASP A 106 13.49 16.66 11.80
C ASP A 106 14.08 15.59 12.73
N VAL A 107 14.55 16.02 13.90
CA VAL A 107 15.18 15.13 14.88
C VAL A 107 14.12 14.50 15.76
N PHE A 108 14.11 13.19 15.78
CA PHE A 108 13.22 12.34 16.58
C PHE A 108 13.99 11.68 17.71
N GLU A 109 13.37 11.62 18.88
CA GLU A 109 13.87 10.96 20.06
C GLU A 109 13.27 9.55 20.19
N ALA A 110 14.12 8.53 20.22
CA ALA A 110 13.72 7.21 20.72
C ALA A 110 14.12 7.16 22.20
N ASN A 111 13.16 6.95 23.07
CA ASN A 111 13.39 6.80 24.52
C ASN A 111 12.81 5.48 25.04
N GLU A 112 13.26 5.06 26.21
CA GLU A 112 12.83 3.78 26.78
C GLU A 112 11.33 3.69 27.04
N GLU A 113 10.69 4.80 27.42
CA GLU A 113 9.24 4.84 27.67
C GLU A 113 8.47 4.49 26.40
N THR A 114 8.87 5.08 25.26
CA THR A 114 8.25 4.80 23.95
C THR A 114 8.53 3.37 23.50
N LEU A 115 9.76 2.90 23.65
CA LEU A 115 10.16 1.55 23.23
C LEU A 115 9.43 0.46 24.04
N LYS A 116 9.09 0.73 25.31
CA LYS A 116 8.28 -0.17 26.15
C LYS A 116 6.81 -0.27 25.74
N LEU A 117 6.30 0.67 24.93
CA LEU A 117 4.92 0.61 24.39
C LEU A 117 4.77 -0.38 23.22
N VAL A 118 5.88 -0.83 22.64
CA VAL A 118 5.86 -1.72 21.47
C VAL A 118 5.33 -3.09 21.89
N PRO A 119 4.29 -3.62 21.22
CA PRO A 119 3.72 -4.91 21.60
C PRO A 119 4.73 -6.05 21.48
N ALA A 120 4.72 -6.96 22.44
CA ALA A 120 5.56 -8.15 22.41
C ALA A 120 5.27 -9.02 21.17
N GLY A 121 6.31 -9.66 20.61
CA GLY A 121 6.19 -10.46 19.40
C GLY A 121 6.15 -9.66 18.09
N SER A 122 6.31 -8.33 18.17
CA SER A 122 6.38 -7.44 17.00
C SER A 122 7.69 -7.59 16.23
N SER A 123 7.67 -7.28 14.93
CA SER A 123 8.89 -7.02 14.16
C SER A 123 9.56 -5.75 14.66
N LEU A 124 10.86 -5.78 14.87
CA LEU A 124 11.65 -4.67 15.42
C LEU A 124 12.78 -4.26 14.46
N ALA A 125 13.03 -2.97 14.39
CA ALA A 125 14.26 -2.41 13.82
C ALA A 125 15.41 -2.42 14.82
N HIS A 126 15.13 -2.79 16.08
CA HIS A 126 16.07 -2.79 17.22
C HIS A 126 16.70 -1.41 17.47
N LEU A 127 15.85 -0.37 17.43
CA LEU A 127 16.28 0.97 17.75
C LEU A 127 16.76 1.06 19.20
N LYS A 128 17.86 1.78 19.40
CA LYS A 128 18.40 2.10 20.72
C LYS A 128 17.89 3.47 21.19
N PRO A 129 17.78 3.74 22.50
CA PRO A 129 17.55 5.08 22.98
C PRO A 129 18.57 6.07 22.39
N GLY A 130 18.07 7.22 21.90
CA GLY A 130 18.91 8.22 21.22
C GLY A 130 18.13 9.03 20.21
N THR A 131 18.85 9.70 19.33
CA THR A 131 18.27 10.60 18.33
C THR A 131 18.48 10.09 16.91
N TYR A 132 17.45 10.22 16.11
CA TYR A 132 17.38 9.79 14.70
C TYR A 132 16.73 10.91 13.88
N THR A 133 16.96 10.93 12.57
CA THR A 133 16.14 11.76 11.70
C THR A 133 14.78 11.09 11.42
N ALA A 134 13.76 11.88 11.07
CA ALA A 134 12.47 11.35 10.64
C ALA A 134 12.64 10.38 9.46
N ARG A 135 13.54 10.70 8.51
CA ARG A 135 13.94 9.81 7.39
C ARG A 135 14.41 8.45 7.89
N GLN A 136 15.34 8.41 8.85
CA GLN A 136 15.89 7.16 9.39
C GLN A 136 14.81 6.32 10.08
N ILE A 137 13.90 6.96 10.80
CA ILE A 137 12.76 6.26 11.43
C ILE A 137 11.82 5.69 10.37
N MET A 138 11.49 6.43 9.31
CA MET A 138 10.64 5.91 8.23
C MET A 138 11.33 4.76 7.46
N GLN A 139 12.65 4.82 7.23
CA GLN A 139 13.42 3.72 6.65
C GLN A 139 13.39 2.46 7.53
N ALA A 140 13.48 2.63 8.86
CA ALA A 140 13.33 1.55 9.83
C ALA A 140 11.91 0.94 9.84
N MET A 141 10.87 1.71 9.48
CA MET A 141 9.51 1.20 9.30
C MET A 141 9.35 0.44 7.99
N LEU A 142 10.02 0.87 6.94
CA LEU A 142 9.86 0.30 5.59
C LEU A 142 10.67 -0.99 5.40
N VAL A 143 11.93 -1.02 5.77
CA VAL A 143 12.87 -2.13 5.47
C VAL A 143 12.64 -3.33 6.39
N PRO A 144 12.96 -3.28 7.71
CA PRO A 144 12.74 -4.41 8.62
C PRO A 144 11.30 -4.48 9.13
N SER A 145 10.45 -3.53 8.71
CA SER A 145 9.08 -3.44 9.21
C SER A 145 8.99 -3.12 10.72
N GLY A 146 9.93 -2.31 11.27
CA GLY A 146 10.05 -2.04 12.69
C GLY A 146 8.81 -1.41 13.31
N ASN A 147 8.22 -2.08 14.31
CA ASN A 147 7.12 -1.52 15.09
C ASN A 147 7.65 -0.49 16.09
N ASP A 148 8.85 -0.71 16.65
CA ASP A 148 9.56 0.26 17.47
C ASP A 148 9.73 1.61 16.73
N ALA A 149 10.12 1.59 15.48
CA ALA A 149 10.22 2.78 14.66
C ALA A 149 8.86 3.48 14.48
N ALA A 150 7.77 2.72 14.26
CA ALA A 150 6.44 3.29 14.14
C ALA A 150 5.96 3.97 15.43
N TYR A 151 6.27 3.39 16.60
CA TYR A 151 5.97 4.01 17.89
C TYR A 151 6.83 5.26 18.14
N VAL A 152 8.11 5.24 17.77
CA VAL A 152 9.00 6.42 17.84
C VAL A 152 8.49 7.55 16.95
N LEU A 153 8.06 7.25 15.71
CA LEU A 153 7.43 8.22 14.83
C LEU A 153 6.18 8.83 15.49
N ALA A 154 5.29 7.99 15.99
CA ALA A 154 4.03 8.41 16.61
C ALA A 154 4.27 9.26 17.87
N TYR A 155 5.22 8.88 18.72
CA TYR A 155 5.62 9.64 19.91
C TYR A 155 6.06 11.05 19.56
N ASN A 156 6.99 11.21 18.61
CA ASN A 156 7.57 12.51 18.28
C ASN A 156 6.55 13.45 17.64
N ILE A 157 5.72 12.93 16.74
CA ILE A 157 4.67 13.72 16.11
C ILE A 157 3.59 14.09 17.14
N GLY A 158 3.18 13.14 18.00
CA GLY A 158 2.24 13.42 19.09
C GLY A 158 2.75 14.48 20.05
N LYS A 159 4.04 14.40 20.44
CA LYS A 159 4.72 15.38 21.30
C LYS A 159 4.79 16.77 20.67
N LYS A 160 5.01 16.84 19.35
CA LYS A 160 5.00 18.10 18.58
C LYS A 160 3.67 18.84 18.71
N TYR A 161 2.53 18.12 18.72
CA TYR A 161 1.21 18.72 18.79
C TYR A 161 0.67 18.93 20.21
N LEU A 162 0.90 18.00 21.13
CA LEU A 162 0.43 18.12 22.51
C LEU A 162 1.33 19.00 23.39
N GLY A 163 2.59 19.23 22.99
CA GLY A 163 3.57 19.89 23.82
C GLY A 163 4.16 18.97 24.91
N LYS A 164 4.87 19.58 25.89
CA LYS A 164 5.54 18.82 26.98
C LYS A 164 4.54 18.46 28.09
N GLY A 165 4.91 17.47 28.91
CA GLY A 165 4.17 17.13 30.14
C GLY A 165 3.17 15.99 30.02
N HIS A 166 3.13 15.28 28.88
CA HIS A 166 2.30 14.12 28.67
C HIS A 166 3.12 12.83 28.62
N SER A 167 2.51 11.68 28.88
CA SER A 167 3.16 10.37 28.76
C SER A 167 3.41 9.97 27.31
N ALA A 168 4.35 9.05 27.08
CA ALA A 168 4.59 8.49 25.76
C ALA A 168 3.30 7.85 25.18
N LYS A 169 2.49 7.23 26.03
CA LYS A 169 1.20 6.66 25.64
C LYS A 169 0.22 7.73 25.13
N ASP A 170 0.17 8.91 25.79
CA ASP A 170 -0.70 10.00 25.36
C ASP A 170 -0.27 10.57 24.00
N TYR A 171 1.04 10.72 23.79
CA TYR A 171 1.57 11.16 22.50
C TYR A 171 1.24 10.19 21.38
N VAL A 172 1.44 8.89 21.58
CA VAL A 172 1.07 7.87 20.59
C VAL A 172 -0.44 7.87 20.33
N LYS A 173 -1.27 7.97 21.37
CA LYS A 173 -2.72 8.07 21.22
C LYS A 173 -3.15 9.30 20.41
N HIS A 174 -2.51 10.45 20.67
CA HIS A 174 -2.78 11.67 19.91
C HIS A 174 -2.40 11.54 18.43
N PHE A 175 -1.24 10.92 18.16
CA PHE A 175 -0.85 10.59 16.78
C PHE A 175 -1.91 9.75 16.07
N VAL A 176 -2.37 8.66 16.68
CA VAL A 176 -3.38 7.77 16.10
C VAL A 176 -4.68 8.51 15.81
N LYS A 177 -5.12 9.40 16.71
CA LYS A 177 -6.29 10.26 16.49
C LYS A 177 -6.11 11.15 15.25
N ASN A 178 -4.95 11.81 15.12
CA ASN A 178 -4.67 12.67 13.98
C ASN A 178 -4.49 11.87 12.69
N LEU A 179 -3.89 10.69 12.75
CA LEU A 179 -3.80 9.75 11.63
C LEU A 179 -5.22 9.38 11.14
N SER A 180 -6.15 9.07 12.03
CA SER A 180 -7.55 8.80 11.66
C SER A 180 -8.20 9.99 10.94
N SER A 181 -7.95 11.21 11.40
CA SER A 181 -8.44 12.43 10.74
C SER A 181 -7.79 12.62 9.36
N HIS A 182 -6.50 12.32 9.23
CA HIS A 182 -5.77 12.36 7.95
C HIS A 182 -6.33 11.34 6.95
N LEU A 183 -6.63 10.10 7.39
CA LEU A 183 -7.24 9.08 6.53
C LEU A 183 -8.55 9.56 5.91
N VAL A 184 -9.41 10.21 6.72
CA VAL A 184 -10.67 10.78 6.24
C VAL A 184 -10.41 11.93 5.26
N HIS A 185 -9.51 12.85 5.59
CA HIS A 185 -9.17 14.01 4.75
C HIS A 185 -8.61 13.61 3.39
N GLU A 186 -7.71 12.64 3.37
CA GLU A 186 -7.12 12.09 2.14
C GLU A 186 -8.10 11.18 1.37
N GLY A 187 -9.26 10.87 1.94
CA GLY A 187 -10.27 10.03 1.30
C GLY A 187 -9.93 8.55 1.27
N TYR A 188 -9.17 8.05 2.24
CA TYR A 188 -8.97 6.61 2.49
C TYR A 188 -10.18 6.06 3.23
N ARG A 189 -11.27 5.79 2.50
CA ARG A 189 -12.62 5.56 3.04
C ARG A 189 -12.83 4.19 3.68
N LYS A 190 -11.94 3.25 3.40
CA LYS A 190 -12.02 1.85 3.86
C LYS A 190 -10.84 1.47 4.75
N THR A 191 -10.05 2.47 5.18
CA THR A 191 -8.89 2.25 6.03
C THR A 191 -9.18 2.74 7.44
N GLU A 192 -9.02 1.85 8.41
CA GLU A 192 -9.15 2.14 9.83
C GLU A 192 -7.91 1.63 10.56
N LEU A 193 -7.28 2.50 11.36
CA LEU A 193 -6.05 2.21 12.09
C LEU A 193 -6.21 2.55 13.57
N TYR A 194 -5.71 1.67 14.43
CA TYR A 194 -5.84 1.77 15.90
C TYR A 194 -4.50 1.89 16.62
N ASP A 195 -3.40 1.70 15.90
CA ASP A 195 -2.02 1.87 16.35
C ASP A 195 -1.13 2.28 15.16
N PRO A 196 0.09 2.81 15.40
CA PRO A 196 0.94 3.32 14.33
C PRO A 196 1.60 2.24 13.45
N SER A 197 1.52 0.97 13.85
CA SER A 197 2.29 -0.13 13.25
C SER A 197 1.44 -1.15 12.49
N GLY A 198 0.11 -1.16 12.73
CA GLY A 198 -0.82 -2.17 12.25
C GLY A 198 -0.79 -3.47 13.03
N PHE A 199 -0.44 -3.42 14.32
CA PHE A 199 -0.48 -4.58 15.21
C PHE A 199 -1.90 -4.91 15.67
N SER A 200 -2.82 -3.95 15.63
CA SER A 200 -4.23 -4.19 15.95
C SER A 200 -4.90 -5.10 14.92
N MET A 201 -5.54 -6.17 15.39
CA MET A 201 -6.31 -7.06 14.53
C MET A 201 -7.59 -6.39 13.97
N GLN A 202 -8.00 -5.25 14.52
CA GLN A 202 -9.13 -4.46 14.04
C GLN A 202 -8.75 -3.55 12.86
N ALA A 203 -7.44 -3.34 12.63
CA ALA A 203 -6.99 -2.51 11.52
C ALA A 203 -7.41 -3.10 10.18
N SER A 204 -7.95 -2.26 9.31
CA SER A 204 -8.51 -2.68 8.02
C SER A 204 -8.14 -1.72 6.90
N THR A 205 -8.19 -2.21 5.66
CA THR A 205 -8.03 -1.42 4.43
C THR A 205 -8.70 -2.15 3.25
N ASN A 206 -8.60 -1.56 2.06
CA ASN A 206 -8.95 -2.20 0.79
C ASN A 206 -7.88 -1.94 -0.28
N LEU A 207 -8.06 -2.51 -1.47
CA LEU A 207 -7.11 -2.34 -2.58
C LEU A 207 -6.96 -0.89 -3.02
N ASP A 208 -8.06 -0.13 -3.08
CA ASP A 208 -8.02 1.25 -3.57
C ASP A 208 -7.19 2.15 -2.65
N ASP A 209 -7.46 2.08 -1.33
CA ASP A 209 -6.77 2.91 -0.34
C ASP A 209 -5.29 2.54 -0.25
N ILE A 210 -4.97 1.24 -0.23
CA ILE A 210 -3.57 0.79 -0.10
C ILE A 210 -2.76 1.07 -1.36
N ASN A 211 -3.35 0.93 -2.54
CA ASN A 211 -2.68 1.28 -3.79
C ASN A 211 -2.47 2.79 -3.89
N LYS A 212 -3.49 3.59 -3.51
CA LYS A 212 -3.39 5.05 -3.50
C LYS A 212 -2.26 5.55 -2.60
N VAL A 213 -2.17 5.08 -1.36
CA VAL A 213 -1.08 5.49 -0.46
C VAL A 213 0.27 5.00 -0.96
N THR A 214 0.35 3.79 -1.52
CA THR A 214 1.59 3.24 -2.05
C THR A 214 2.10 4.07 -3.23
N LEU A 215 1.25 4.39 -4.20
CA LEU A 215 1.60 5.23 -5.35
C LEU A 215 2.10 6.60 -4.90
N LYS A 216 1.41 7.24 -3.93
CA LYS A 216 1.83 8.53 -3.37
C LYS A 216 3.21 8.46 -2.69
N LEU A 217 3.50 7.38 -1.97
CA LEU A 217 4.81 7.20 -1.32
C LEU A 217 5.93 6.90 -2.32
N LEU A 218 5.63 6.28 -3.45
CA LEU A 218 6.60 6.04 -4.53
C LEU A 218 7.06 7.32 -5.23
N ASP A 219 6.43 8.47 -5.00
CA ASP A 219 6.94 9.77 -5.48
C ASP A 219 8.14 10.28 -4.67
N TYR A 220 8.39 9.71 -3.46
CA TYR A 220 9.51 10.10 -2.61
C TYR A 220 10.74 9.25 -2.89
N GLU A 221 11.85 9.90 -3.28
CA GLU A 221 13.10 9.22 -3.62
C GLU A 221 13.65 8.37 -2.47
N PHE A 222 13.61 8.87 -1.21
CA PHE A 222 14.11 8.12 -0.06
C PHE A 222 13.32 6.82 0.19
N VAL A 223 12.06 6.76 -0.24
CA VAL A 223 11.25 5.53 -0.17
C VAL A 223 11.77 4.52 -1.18
N LYS A 224 11.91 4.91 -2.46
CA LYS A 224 12.44 4.03 -3.52
C LYS A 224 13.82 3.51 -3.18
N GLU A 225 14.69 4.38 -2.64
CA GLU A 225 16.05 4.04 -2.25
C GLU A 225 16.09 2.86 -1.26
N CYS A 226 15.21 2.84 -0.26
CA CYS A 226 15.29 1.83 0.78
C CYS A 226 14.44 0.57 0.50
N ILE A 227 13.26 0.72 -0.11
CA ILE A 227 12.34 -0.43 -0.31
C ILE A 227 12.86 -1.45 -1.31
N GLY A 228 13.69 -1.03 -2.28
CA GLY A 228 14.27 -1.90 -3.31
C GLY A 228 15.56 -2.62 -2.91
N LYS A 229 16.06 -2.42 -1.69
CA LYS A 229 17.29 -3.05 -1.21
C LYS A 229 16.98 -4.30 -0.37
N SER A 230 17.69 -5.41 -0.62
CA SER A 230 17.61 -6.62 0.22
C SER A 230 18.14 -6.38 1.64
N THR A 231 19.16 -5.54 1.75
CA THR A 231 19.71 -5.02 3.00
C THR A 231 19.88 -3.52 2.91
N PHE A 232 19.64 -2.82 4.02
CA PHE A 232 19.78 -1.38 4.08
C PHE A 232 20.47 -0.97 5.38
N THR A 233 21.46 -0.09 5.28
CA THR A 233 22.23 0.40 6.43
C THR A 233 22.01 1.89 6.60
N ILE A 234 21.70 2.30 7.84
CA ILE A 234 21.74 3.69 8.25
C ILE A 234 22.90 3.94 9.20
N HIS A 235 23.44 5.14 9.14
CA HIS A 235 24.50 5.61 10.05
C HIS A 235 23.89 6.63 11.01
N THR A 236 24.03 6.39 12.32
CA THR A 236 23.47 7.24 13.36
C THR A 236 24.50 7.52 14.44
N LYS A 237 24.20 8.45 15.35
CA LYS A 237 25.02 8.67 16.54
C LYS A 237 25.05 7.46 17.49
N GLN A 238 24.03 6.57 17.42
CA GLN A 238 23.95 5.35 18.22
C GLN A 238 24.67 4.16 17.58
N GLY A 239 25.28 4.36 16.42
CA GLY A 239 25.99 3.35 15.62
C GLY A 239 25.28 3.06 14.29
N ASN A 240 25.76 2.05 13.61
CA ASN A 240 25.19 1.61 12.34
C ASN A 240 24.09 0.58 12.61
N PHE A 241 22.97 0.72 11.90
CA PHE A 241 21.90 -0.27 11.87
C PHE A 241 21.80 -0.82 10.45
N THR A 242 21.99 -2.12 10.32
CA THR A 242 21.83 -2.84 9.05
C THR A 242 20.62 -3.76 9.17
N TRP A 243 19.66 -3.57 8.30
CA TRP A 243 18.41 -4.33 8.29
C TRP A 243 18.28 -5.17 7.04
N LYS A 244 17.77 -6.38 7.19
CA LYS A 244 17.28 -7.19 6.08
C LYS A 244 15.85 -6.77 5.74
N ASN A 245 15.56 -6.63 4.44
CA ASN A 245 14.21 -6.35 3.97
C ASN A 245 13.31 -7.59 4.18
N THR A 246 12.06 -7.35 4.55
CA THR A 246 11.08 -8.44 4.74
C THR A 246 10.53 -9.01 3.43
N ASN A 247 10.80 -8.38 2.29
CA ASN A 247 10.36 -8.82 0.98
C ASN A 247 11.35 -9.85 0.39
N GLU A 248 10.94 -11.11 0.37
CA GLU A 248 11.77 -12.21 -0.12
C GLU A 248 12.08 -12.14 -1.63
N PHE A 249 11.30 -11.38 -2.42
CA PHE A 249 11.66 -11.13 -3.82
C PHE A 249 12.99 -10.38 -3.99
N LEU A 250 13.46 -9.68 -2.96
CA LEU A 250 14.72 -8.93 -2.98
C LEU A 250 15.92 -9.77 -2.51
N ASP A 251 15.68 -10.91 -1.88
CA ASP A 251 16.71 -11.78 -1.33
C ASP A 251 17.22 -12.76 -2.38
N THR A 252 18.45 -12.57 -2.86
CA THR A 252 19.09 -13.43 -3.87
C THR A 252 19.22 -14.90 -3.46
N THR A 253 19.06 -15.21 -2.17
CA THR A 253 19.07 -16.58 -1.65
C THR A 253 17.67 -17.19 -1.54
N SER A 254 16.61 -16.39 -1.72
CA SER A 254 15.23 -16.87 -1.70
C SER A 254 14.85 -17.58 -2.99
N LEU A 255 13.99 -18.61 -2.88
CA LEU A 255 13.35 -19.25 -4.03
C LEU A 255 12.42 -18.31 -4.81
N PHE A 256 12.05 -17.19 -4.20
CA PHE A 256 11.19 -16.17 -4.82
C PHE A 256 11.99 -15.02 -5.43
N TYR A 257 13.31 -15.00 -5.33
CA TYR A 257 14.11 -13.88 -5.86
C TYR A 257 13.70 -13.51 -7.29
N ASN A 258 13.51 -12.20 -7.51
CA ASN A 258 13.19 -11.66 -8.82
C ASN A 258 13.86 -10.27 -8.96
N GLU A 259 14.82 -10.16 -9.88
CA GLU A 259 15.61 -8.95 -10.09
C GLU A 259 14.79 -7.73 -10.58
N HIS A 260 13.60 -7.98 -11.15
CA HIS A 260 12.68 -6.95 -11.63
C HIS A 260 11.78 -6.39 -10.52
N ILE A 261 11.80 -6.96 -9.31
CA ILE A 261 11.06 -6.42 -8.16
C ILE A 261 11.89 -5.33 -7.46
N LYS A 262 11.28 -4.15 -7.27
CA LYS A 262 11.88 -2.96 -6.67
C LYS A 262 11.23 -2.54 -5.34
N GLY A 263 10.54 -3.44 -4.69
CA GLY A 263 9.87 -3.20 -3.40
C GLY A 263 8.51 -3.90 -3.37
N VAL A 264 7.54 -3.55 -2.54
CA VAL A 264 7.40 -2.36 -1.68
C VAL A 264 7.36 -2.76 -0.20
N LYS A 265 6.32 -3.55 0.20
CA LYS A 265 6.09 -3.84 1.61
C LYS A 265 5.36 -5.15 1.82
N THR A 266 5.74 -5.86 2.88
CA THR A 266 5.02 -7.03 3.40
C THR A 266 4.22 -6.67 4.66
N GLY A 267 3.15 -7.41 4.91
CA GLY A 267 2.40 -7.38 6.16
C GLY A 267 1.98 -8.79 6.55
N THR A 268 2.15 -9.17 7.82
CA THR A 268 1.72 -10.48 8.31
C THR A 268 1.08 -10.33 9.68
N MET A 269 -0.13 -10.87 9.86
CA MET A 269 -0.85 -10.90 11.12
C MET A 269 -1.71 -12.15 11.18
N GLY A 270 -1.42 -13.04 12.14
CA GLY A 270 -2.12 -14.33 12.21
C GLY A 270 -1.97 -15.13 10.91
N SER A 271 -3.09 -15.50 10.29
CA SER A 271 -3.15 -16.20 9.00
C SER A 271 -3.29 -15.26 7.79
N SER A 272 -3.19 -13.95 7.98
CA SER A 272 -3.28 -12.95 6.90
C SER A 272 -1.88 -12.54 6.43
N TYR A 273 -1.57 -12.82 5.17
CA TYR A 273 -0.28 -12.50 4.53
C TYR A 273 -0.51 -11.52 3.38
N ASN A 274 0.06 -10.33 3.53
CA ASN A 274 -0.10 -9.23 2.58
C ASN A 274 1.24 -8.92 1.90
N LEU A 275 1.19 -8.54 0.62
CA LEU A 275 2.37 -8.17 -0.15
C LEU A 275 1.99 -7.12 -1.20
N ILE A 276 2.77 -6.05 -1.24
CA ILE A 276 2.76 -5.08 -2.34
C ILE A 276 4.12 -5.19 -3.02
N ALA A 277 4.11 -5.44 -4.32
CA ALA A 277 5.30 -5.55 -5.15
C ALA A 277 5.30 -4.49 -6.25
N LEU A 278 6.42 -3.80 -6.41
CA LEU A 278 6.70 -2.94 -7.56
C LEU A 278 7.52 -3.77 -8.56
N TYR A 279 6.93 -4.07 -9.70
CA TYR A 279 7.57 -4.82 -10.79
C TYR A 279 7.95 -3.87 -11.92
N GLU A 280 9.24 -3.84 -12.27
CA GLU A 280 9.80 -3.00 -13.32
C GLU A 280 10.48 -3.89 -14.38
N ASP A 281 10.02 -3.79 -15.62
CA ASP A 281 10.61 -4.55 -16.72
C ASP A 281 10.43 -3.83 -18.07
N ASN A 282 11.51 -3.72 -18.84
CA ASN A 282 11.52 -3.11 -20.16
C ASN A 282 10.90 -1.69 -20.18
N GLY A 283 11.19 -0.89 -19.14
CA GLY A 283 10.69 0.49 -19.01
C GLY A 283 9.22 0.60 -18.66
N LYS A 284 8.57 -0.50 -18.27
CA LYS A 284 7.20 -0.53 -17.75
C LYS A 284 7.16 -0.84 -16.27
N ASN A 285 6.20 -0.22 -15.58
CA ASN A 285 6.07 -0.28 -14.14
C ASN A 285 4.68 -0.77 -13.73
N TYR A 286 4.64 -1.79 -12.87
CA TYR A 286 3.39 -2.37 -12.37
C TYR A 286 3.41 -2.45 -10.86
N LEU A 287 2.34 -1.97 -10.23
CA LEU A 287 2.09 -2.21 -8.80
C LEU A 287 1.18 -3.43 -8.67
N ILE A 288 1.70 -4.48 -8.03
CA ILE A 288 0.99 -5.73 -7.81
C ILE A 288 0.69 -5.84 -6.32
N THR A 289 -0.59 -5.90 -5.96
CA THR A 289 -1.03 -5.95 -4.57
C THR A 289 -1.81 -7.21 -4.30
N CYS A 290 -1.32 -7.99 -3.32
CA CYS A 290 -1.90 -9.23 -2.84
C CYS A 290 -2.26 -9.06 -1.36
N LEU A 291 -3.55 -9.13 -1.01
CA LEU A 291 -4.04 -8.97 0.36
C LEU A 291 -4.71 -10.24 0.86
N ALA A 292 -4.51 -10.52 2.15
CA ALA A 292 -5.10 -11.62 2.88
C ALA A 292 -4.89 -12.99 2.19
N SER A 293 -3.67 -13.25 1.73
CA SER A 293 -3.26 -14.57 1.28
C SER A 293 -3.18 -15.55 2.45
N HIS A 294 -3.41 -16.83 2.20
CA HIS A 294 -3.50 -17.87 3.23
C HIS A 294 -2.16 -18.25 3.84
N SER A 295 -1.06 -18.07 3.10
CA SER A 295 0.29 -18.36 3.61
C SER A 295 1.34 -17.39 3.07
N ASN A 296 2.50 -17.39 3.73
CA ASN A 296 3.66 -16.66 3.23
C ASN A 296 4.03 -17.06 1.80
N LYS A 297 4.01 -18.36 1.51
CA LYS A 297 4.34 -18.90 0.18
C LYS A 297 3.32 -18.47 -0.88
N ASP A 298 2.04 -18.46 -0.54
CA ASP A 298 0.98 -18.21 -1.50
C ASP A 298 0.96 -16.74 -1.97
N ARG A 299 1.22 -15.76 -1.09
CA ARG A 299 1.34 -14.36 -1.51
C ARG A 299 2.46 -14.14 -2.55
N TYR A 300 3.59 -14.86 -2.42
CA TYR A 300 4.68 -14.78 -3.40
C TYR A 300 4.34 -15.51 -4.70
N LYS A 301 3.70 -16.67 -4.62
CA LYS A 301 3.22 -17.40 -5.79
C LYS A 301 2.17 -16.61 -6.58
N ALA A 302 1.23 -15.97 -5.89
CA ALA A 302 0.20 -15.15 -6.52
C ALA A 302 0.82 -13.99 -7.30
N VAL A 303 1.76 -13.27 -6.69
CA VAL A 303 2.48 -12.18 -7.37
C VAL A 303 3.32 -12.70 -8.54
N GLN A 304 4.02 -13.84 -8.38
CA GLN A 304 4.81 -14.44 -9.48
C GLN A 304 3.92 -14.87 -10.65
N ALA A 305 2.72 -15.40 -10.38
CA ALA A 305 1.75 -15.75 -11.43
C ALA A 305 1.28 -14.51 -12.20
N ALA A 306 1.07 -13.39 -11.50
CA ALA A 306 0.74 -12.11 -12.13
C ALA A 306 1.89 -11.61 -13.02
N ILE A 307 3.13 -11.66 -12.55
CA ILE A 307 4.32 -11.30 -13.34
C ILE A 307 4.41 -12.15 -14.61
N ASN A 308 4.26 -13.47 -14.50
CA ASN A 308 4.29 -14.37 -15.65
C ASN A 308 3.19 -14.03 -16.66
N THR A 309 2.01 -13.61 -16.17
CA THR A 309 0.91 -13.20 -17.05
C THR A 309 1.22 -11.88 -17.77
N ILE A 310 1.85 -10.92 -17.10
CA ILE A 310 2.30 -9.66 -17.70
C ILE A 310 3.32 -9.95 -18.81
N ILE A 311 4.31 -10.82 -18.55
CA ILE A 311 5.34 -11.18 -19.52
C ILE A 311 4.73 -11.90 -20.74
N ASN A 312 3.83 -12.85 -20.53
CA ASN A 312 3.22 -13.65 -21.61
C ASN A 312 2.21 -12.87 -22.48
N LYS A 313 1.79 -11.68 -22.07
CA LYS A 313 0.92 -10.79 -22.84
C LYS A 313 1.68 -9.86 -23.79
N ARG A 314 3.00 -9.88 -23.73
CA ARG A 314 3.88 -9.10 -24.62
C ARG A 314 4.26 -9.91 -25.84
#